data_10be490196544aa53bf469a50e56f33f
#
_entry.id   10be490196544aa53bf469a50e56f33f
#
_cell.length_a   1.000
_cell.length_b   1.000
_cell.length_c   1.000
_cell.angle_alpha   90.00
_cell.angle_beta   90.00
_cell.angle_gamma   90.00
#
_symmetry.space_group_name_H-M   'P 1'
#
loop_
_entity.id
_entity.type
_entity.pdbx_description
1 polymer ?
#
loop_
_entity_poly.entity_id
_entity_poly.type
_entity_poly.pdbx_seq_one_letter_code
_entity_poly.pdbx_strand_id
1 'polypeptide(L)'
;MKISFFKKKHSVKKEKSGTAREFIAKLSRGLMLPIAMLPIAGLFLGIGNAIASNCPSGSFGNIFGMVIKAPGQVIFDNLAVLFAVAIAITFTGDVGVAGLSSFVGWIVFCALQSAFIITKTHVNDDGVLVTDWYRFLFYTFEGDKGITMFNSIFTSNVGIKSLCTSVFGGLTVGFTVAMLYNKFKNIQLPQIIGFFSGIRFIPIVTFMTMIPLSILFSLVWPAVGLGLFYFGQALGSLSGYGGINAFLNDFISRSLGPFGLHHAFYTPLWYTAVGGQVDLTANFIFDGHAYISLDGVSYANYTWTQLCALLGYNIPSTTTSIQGDQQIWMFFQNIAGKQIWVADSASPAADTASLVRLTFDNLSLKTGLKGVFAGQYMSGRYSIMMFALPAAAAAMVLTIPKGENRKVASSIILSAALTSFLTGITEPLEFTFLFLAPWLYWGFHAVMCGFSAMFMVILH
;
A
#
# COMPACT_ATOMS: atom_id res chain seq x y z
N MET A 1 -57.94 -26.93 -43.57
CA MET A 1 -56.52 -26.88 -43.78
C MET A 1 -55.87 -26.49 -42.47
N LYS A 2 -55.39 -27.48 -41.65
CA LYS A 2 -54.86 -27.26 -40.33
C LYS A 2 -53.29 -27.26 -40.47
N ILE A 3 -52.69 -26.10 -40.20
CA ILE A 3 -51.21 -25.99 -40.15
C ILE A 3 -50.80 -26.16 -38.70
N SER A 4 -50.15 -27.33 -38.46
CA SER A 4 -49.58 -27.70 -37.16
C SER A 4 -48.19 -27.03 -37.03
N PHE A 5 -48.05 -26.09 -36.12
CA PHE A 5 -46.75 -25.56 -35.73
C PHE A 5 -46.08 -26.48 -34.70
N PHE A 6 -45.13 -27.26 -35.16
CA PHE A 6 -44.19 -27.99 -34.29
C PHE A 6 -43.29 -27.03 -33.54
N LYS A 7 -43.60 -26.76 -32.27
CA LYS A 7 -42.66 -26.13 -31.33
C LYS A 7 -41.57 -27.15 -30.93
N LYS A 8 -40.46 -27.08 -31.58
CA LYS A 8 -39.24 -27.78 -31.16
C LYS A 8 -38.75 -27.18 -29.84
N LYS A 9 -39.03 -27.83 -28.72
CA LYS A 9 -38.45 -27.51 -27.41
C LYS A 9 -36.94 -27.80 -27.51
N HIS A 10 -36.15 -26.77 -27.76
CA HIS A 10 -34.71 -26.85 -27.42
C HIS A 10 -34.57 -26.99 -25.91
N SER A 11 -34.35 -28.20 -25.44
CA SER A 11 -33.83 -28.44 -24.11
C SER A 11 -32.41 -27.87 -24.07
N VAL A 12 -32.26 -26.67 -23.57
CA VAL A 12 -30.94 -26.17 -23.16
C VAL A 12 -30.45 -27.10 -22.03
N LYS A 13 -29.59 -28.03 -22.37
CA LYS A 13 -28.79 -28.74 -21.38
C LYS A 13 -28.12 -27.68 -20.51
N LYS A 14 -28.60 -27.48 -19.29
CA LYS A 14 -27.89 -26.79 -18.25
C LYS A 14 -26.60 -27.57 -18.03
N GLU A 15 -25.51 -27.21 -18.73
CA GLU A 15 -24.18 -27.60 -18.31
C GLU A 15 -24.04 -27.15 -16.86
N LYS A 16 -23.83 -28.10 -15.97
CA LYS A 16 -23.31 -27.86 -14.62
C LYS A 16 -21.86 -27.35 -14.78
N SER A 17 -21.68 -26.15 -15.29
CA SER A 17 -20.45 -25.42 -15.16
C SER A 17 -20.30 -25.14 -13.67
N GLY A 18 -19.21 -25.63 -13.07
CA GLY A 18 -19.08 -25.71 -11.64
C GLY A 18 -19.34 -24.37 -10.96
N THR A 19 -20.10 -24.39 -9.90
CA THR A 19 -20.47 -23.27 -9.03
C THR A 19 -19.27 -22.34 -8.72
N ALA A 20 -18.05 -22.88 -8.64
CA ALA A 20 -16.81 -22.13 -8.41
C ALA A 20 -16.44 -21.20 -9.58
N ARG A 21 -16.55 -21.67 -10.85
CA ARG A 21 -16.23 -20.86 -12.04
C ARG A 21 -17.19 -19.68 -12.20
N GLU A 22 -18.46 -19.91 -11.92
CA GLU A 22 -19.48 -18.85 -11.96
C GLU A 22 -19.28 -17.83 -10.82
N PHE A 23 -18.90 -18.29 -9.64
CA PHE A 23 -18.54 -17.43 -8.51
C PHE A 23 -17.33 -16.54 -8.84
N ILE A 24 -16.24 -17.11 -9.36
CA ILE A 24 -15.04 -16.36 -9.77
C ILE A 24 -15.39 -15.33 -10.86
N ALA A 25 -16.21 -15.70 -11.83
CA ALA A 25 -16.65 -14.78 -12.89
C ALA A 25 -17.52 -13.61 -12.36
N LYS A 26 -18.35 -13.86 -11.34
CA LYS A 26 -19.09 -12.79 -10.64
C LYS A 26 -18.16 -11.92 -9.81
N LEU A 27 -17.26 -12.53 -9.07
CA LEU A 27 -16.25 -11.83 -8.27
C LEU A 27 -15.43 -10.89 -9.14
N SER A 28 -14.86 -11.39 -10.24
CA SER A 28 -14.11 -10.59 -11.21
C SER A 28 -14.89 -9.38 -11.71
N ARG A 29 -16.17 -9.57 -12.08
CA ARG A 29 -17.04 -8.46 -12.53
C ARG A 29 -17.27 -7.42 -11.43
N GLY A 30 -17.48 -7.86 -10.18
CA GLY A 30 -17.67 -6.95 -9.04
C GLY A 30 -16.44 -6.11 -8.72
N LEU A 31 -15.26 -6.68 -8.92
CA LEU A 31 -13.99 -6.00 -8.66
C LEU A 31 -13.59 -5.03 -9.77
N MET A 32 -14.12 -5.17 -10.99
CA MET A 32 -13.75 -4.31 -12.13
C MET A 32 -14.03 -2.83 -11.90
N LEU A 33 -15.13 -2.47 -11.24
CA LEU A 33 -15.49 -1.05 -11.07
C LEU A 33 -14.55 -0.31 -10.13
N PRO A 34 -14.25 -0.77 -8.90
CA PRO A 34 -13.21 -0.19 -8.07
C PRO A 34 -11.84 -0.16 -8.74
N ILE A 35 -11.44 -1.26 -9.41
CA ILE A 35 -10.15 -1.35 -10.10
C ILE A 35 -10.06 -0.32 -11.23
N ALA A 36 -11.12 -0.08 -11.98
CA ALA A 36 -11.13 0.90 -13.08
C ALA A 36 -10.93 2.35 -12.60
N MET A 37 -11.21 2.66 -11.33
CA MET A 37 -10.96 3.98 -10.74
C MET A 37 -9.50 4.20 -10.34
N LEU A 38 -8.76 3.13 -10.06
CA LEU A 38 -7.39 3.21 -9.54
C LEU A 38 -6.39 3.92 -10.49
N PRO A 39 -6.41 3.70 -11.83
CA PRO A 39 -5.52 4.41 -12.74
C PRO A 39 -5.67 5.92 -12.67
N ILE A 40 -6.91 6.42 -12.63
CA ILE A 40 -7.20 7.86 -12.54
C ILE A 40 -6.75 8.38 -11.17
N ALA A 41 -7.13 7.70 -10.09
CA ALA A 41 -6.71 8.05 -8.74
C ALA A 41 -5.18 8.10 -8.61
N GLY A 42 -4.48 7.12 -9.20
CA GLY A 42 -3.04 7.04 -9.22
C GLY A 42 -2.37 8.20 -9.97
N LEU A 43 -2.92 8.60 -11.11
CA LEU A 43 -2.41 9.77 -11.85
C LEU A 43 -2.54 11.06 -11.01
N PHE A 44 -3.69 11.29 -10.39
CA PHE A 44 -3.89 12.43 -9.50
C PHE A 44 -2.94 12.41 -8.31
N LEU A 45 -2.74 11.23 -7.69
CA LEU A 45 -1.81 11.05 -6.58
C LEU A 45 -0.37 11.34 -7.03
N GLY A 46 0.08 10.76 -8.14
CA GLY A 46 1.46 10.87 -8.63
C GLY A 46 1.80 12.28 -9.08
N ILE A 47 0.97 12.88 -9.93
CA ILE A 47 1.18 14.25 -10.43
C ILE A 47 1.11 15.25 -9.27
N GLY A 48 0.08 15.14 -8.43
CA GLY A 48 -0.08 16.03 -7.29
C GLY A 48 1.09 15.95 -6.30
N ASN A 49 1.58 14.74 -6.04
CA ASN A 49 2.75 14.53 -5.18
C ASN A 49 4.03 15.10 -5.82
N ALA A 50 4.24 14.91 -7.12
CA ALA A 50 5.38 15.45 -7.83
C ALA A 50 5.41 16.99 -7.79
N ILE A 51 4.28 17.64 -7.95
CA ILE A 51 4.18 19.11 -7.84
C ILE A 51 4.42 19.55 -6.38
N ALA A 52 3.75 18.93 -5.42
CA ALA A 52 3.82 19.33 -4.02
C ALA A 52 5.23 19.19 -3.44
N SER A 53 5.95 18.12 -3.76
CA SER A 53 7.28 17.84 -3.23
C SER A 53 8.39 18.69 -3.87
N ASN A 54 8.19 19.19 -5.09
CA ASN A 54 9.16 20.06 -5.78
C ASN A 54 8.96 21.57 -5.49
N CYS A 55 7.95 21.95 -4.72
CA CYS A 55 7.68 23.34 -4.35
C CYS A 55 7.92 23.56 -2.85
N PRO A 56 8.39 24.75 -2.45
CA PRO A 56 8.54 25.09 -1.02
C PRO A 56 7.24 24.91 -0.27
N SER A 57 7.30 24.37 0.97
CA SER A 57 6.14 24.16 1.82
C SER A 57 5.35 25.46 2.02
N GLY A 58 4.02 25.39 1.88
CA GLY A 58 3.12 26.54 1.97
C GLY A 58 3.08 27.47 0.76
N SER A 59 3.91 27.25 -0.27
CA SER A 59 3.84 27.99 -1.54
C SER A 59 2.57 27.64 -2.33
N PHE A 60 2.18 28.50 -3.27
CA PHE A 60 1.06 28.24 -4.17
C PHE A 60 1.23 26.90 -4.93
N GLY A 61 2.43 26.61 -5.42
CA GLY A 61 2.72 25.35 -6.11
C GLY A 61 2.55 24.13 -5.21
N ASN A 62 3.00 24.22 -3.95
CA ASN A 62 2.83 23.14 -2.97
C ASN A 62 1.34 22.90 -2.66
N ILE A 63 0.58 23.97 -2.38
CA ILE A 63 -0.87 23.89 -2.13
C ILE A 63 -1.61 23.32 -3.34
N PHE A 64 -1.28 23.81 -4.56
CA PHE A 64 -1.87 23.32 -5.80
C PHE A 64 -1.59 21.81 -6.01
N GLY A 65 -0.35 21.37 -5.75
CA GLY A 65 0.01 19.96 -5.78
C GLY A 65 -0.80 19.12 -4.79
N MET A 66 -1.00 19.62 -3.55
CA MET A 66 -1.83 18.96 -2.54
C MET A 66 -3.30 18.85 -2.96
N VAL A 67 -3.86 19.89 -3.57
CA VAL A 67 -5.24 19.87 -4.10
C VAL A 67 -5.40 18.82 -5.22
N ILE A 68 -4.43 18.72 -6.12
CA ILE A 68 -4.44 17.67 -7.16
C ILE A 68 -4.30 16.28 -6.54
N LYS A 69 -3.43 16.10 -5.56
CA LYS A 69 -3.19 14.82 -4.87
C LYS A 69 -4.42 14.29 -4.13
N ALA A 70 -5.17 15.17 -3.47
CA ALA A 70 -6.23 14.80 -2.53
C ALA A 70 -7.30 13.84 -3.08
N PRO A 71 -7.89 14.03 -4.28
CA PRO A 71 -8.86 13.08 -4.85
C PRO A 71 -8.28 11.67 -5.04
N GLY A 72 -7.03 11.57 -5.49
CA GLY A 72 -6.34 10.29 -5.64
C GLY A 72 -6.14 9.60 -4.30
N GLN A 73 -5.64 10.34 -3.31
CA GLN A 73 -5.39 9.83 -1.96
C GLN A 73 -6.65 9.25 -1.32
N VAL A 74 -7.79 9.98 -1.38
CA VAL A 74 -9.07 9.54 -0.82
C VAL A 74 -9.54 8.20 -1.40
N ILE A 75 -9.37 7.98 -2.71
CA ILE A 75 -9.74 6.70 -3.35
C ILE A 75 -8.89 5.55 -2.79
N PHE A 76 -7.57 5.73 -2.68
CA PHE A 76 -6.67 4.68 -2.15
C PHE A 76 -6.90 4.40 -0.67
N ASP A 77 -7.08 5.45 0.14
CA ASP A 77 -7.32 5.32 1.58
C ASP A 77 -8.66 4.59 1.87
N ASN A 78 -9.62 4.70 0.96
CA ASN A 78 -10.97 4.13 1.13
C ASN A 78 -11.28 2.99 0.15
N LEU A 79 -10.25 2.35 -0.40
CA LEU A 79 -10.42 1.27 -1.38
C LEU A 79 -11.28 0.12 -0.84
N ALA A 80 -11.13 -0.20 0.44
CA ALA A 80 -11.86 -1.28 1.09
C ALA A 80 -13.39 -1.11 1.03
N VAL A 81 -13.90 0.09 1.29
CA VAL A 81 -15.34 0.36 1.20
C VAL A 81 -15.85 0.31 -0.23
N LEU A 82 -15.04 0.73 -1.21
CA LEU A 82 -15.40 0.63 -2.62
C LEU A 82 -15.58 -0.84 -3.04
N PHE A 83 -14.68 -1.72 -2.60
CA PHE A 83 -14.82 -3.16 -2.81
C PHE A 83 -16.03 -3.75 -2.08
N ALA A 84 -16.30 -3.33 -0.84
CA ALA A 84 -17.46 -3.80 -0.09
C ALA A 84 -18.77 -3.51 -0.83
N VAL A 85 -18.94 -2.26 -1.28
CA VAL A 85 -20.11 -1.82 -2.03
C VAL A 85 -20.24 -2.55 -3.37
N ALA A 86 -19.14 -2.64 -4.13
CA ALA A 86 -19.13 -3.27 -5.45
C ALA A 86 -19.48 -4.77 -5.38
N ILE A 87 -18.97 -5.49 -4.39
CA ILE A 87 -19.30 -6.91 -4.16
C ILE A 87 -20.75 -7.07 -3.76
N ALA A 88 -21.26 -6.27 -2.81
CA ALA A 88 -22.64 -6.35 -2.38
C ALA A 88 -23.60 -6.16 -3.58
N ILE A 89 -23.37 -5.14 -4.40
CA ILE A 89 -24.17 -4.87 -5.61
C ILE A 89 -24.07 -6.05 -6.60
N THR A 90 -22.88 -6.53 -6.88
CA THR A 90 -22.66 -7.58 -7.89
C THR A 90 -23.33 -8.90 -7.54
N PHE A 91 -23.33 -9.26 -6.25
CA PHE A 91 -23.90 -10.53 -5.81
C PHE A 91 -25.41 -10.46 -5.49
N THR A 92 -26.01 -9.27 -5.41
CA THR A 92 -27.44 -9.08 -5.18
C THR A 92 -28.19 -8.63 -6.44
N GLY A 93 -27.53 -7.88 -7.30
CA GLY A 93 -28.14 -7.18 -8.44
C GLY A 93 -28.92 -5.91 -8.03
N ASP A 94 -28.90 -5.52 -6.75
CA ASP A 94 -29.57 -4.32 -6.23
C ASP A 94 -28.54 -3.24 -5.94
N VAL A 95 -28.58 -2.15 -6.71
CA VAL A 95 -27.64 -1.03 -6.59
C VAL A 95 -27.94 -0.16 -5.37
N GLY A 96 -29.23 0.05 -5.06
CA GLY A 96 -29.68 0.98 -4.02
C GLY A 96 -29.49 0.39 -2.62
N VAL A 97 -30.29 -0.64 -2.31
CA VAL A 97 -30.36 -1.19 -0.95
C VAL A 97 -29.08 -1.92 -0.57
N ALA A 98 -28.54 -2.75 -1.46
CA ALA A 98 -27.29 -3.48 -1.17
C ALA A 98 -26.09 -2.54 -1.07
N GLY A 99 -26.01 -1.54 -1.97
CA GLY A 99 -24.93 -0.53 -1.92
C GLY A 99 -24.96 0.26 -0.62
N LEU A 100 -26.12 0.83 -0.26
CA LEU A 100 -26.28 1.59 0.98
C LEU A 100 -26.03 0.72 2.22
N SER A 101 -26.57 -0.50 2.26
CA SER A 101 -26.37 -1.42 3.39
C SER A 101 -24.90 -1.80 3.56
N SER A 102 -24.17 -1.96 2.45
CA SER A 102 -22.74 -2.28 2.49
C SER A 102 -21.90 -1.10 2.99
N PHE A 103 -22.22 0.11 2.55
CA PHE A 103 -21.56 1.32 3.04
C PHE A 103 -21.80 1.53 4.54
N VAL A 104 -23.05 1.47 4.99
CA VAL A 104 -23.41 1.55 6.41
C VAL A 104 -22.74 0.42 7.20
N GLY A 105 -22.79 -0.80 6.67
CA GLY A 105 -22.12 -1.95 7.29
C GLY A 105 -20.63 -1.74 7.49
N TRP A 106 -19.94 -1.17 6.50
CA TRP A 106 -18.52 -0.84 6.61
C TRP A 106 -18.25 0.20 7.69
N ILE A 107 -19.04 1.28 7.73
CA ILE A 107 -18.90 2.32 8.77
C ILE A 107 -19.10 1.71 10.17
N VAL A 108 -20.13 0.91 10.38
CA VAL A 108 -20.40 0.25 11.67
C VAL A 108 -19.27 -0.71 12.04
N PHE A 109 -18.78 -1.48 11.07
CA PHE A 109 -17.66 -2.39 11.25
C PHE A 109 -16.39 -1.65 11.72
N CYS A 110 -16.05 -0.51 11.10
CA CYS A 110 -14.91 0.31 11.50
C CYS A 110 -15.13 1.04 12.83
N ALA A 111 -16.33 1.61 13.05
CA ALA A 111 -16.64 2.35 14.26
C ALA A 111 -16.57 1.49 15.53
N LEU A 112 -17.02 0.24 15.44
CA LEU A 112 -16.90 -0.71 16.56
C LEU A 112 -15.44 -1.06 16.88
N GLN A 113 -14.60 -1.21 15.86
CA GLN A 113 -13.16 -1.40 16.06
C GLN A 113 -12.51 -0.16 16.69
N SER A 114 -12.91 1.03 16.23
CA SER A 114 -12.43 2.29 16.78
C SER A 114 -12.74 2.44 18.27
N ALA A 115 -13.91 1.98 18.71
CA ALA A 115 -14.34 2.04 20.10
C ALA A 115 -13.44 1.22 21.05
N PHE A 116 -12.70 0.24 20.54
CA PHE A 116 -11.74 -0.53 21.33
C PHE A 116 -10.35 0.12 21.40
N ILE A 117 -10.10 1.21 20.66
CA ILE A 117 -8.82 1.91 20.69
C ILE A 117 -8.83 2.91 21.83
N ILE A 118 -7.94 2.73 22.77
CA ILE A 118 -7.70 3.66 23.89
C ILE A 118 -6.33 4.28 23.67
N THR A 119 -6.24 5.59 23.79
CA THR A 119 -5.00 6.34 23.65
C THR A 119 -4.69 7.09 24.94
N LYS A 120 -3.41 7.18 25.29
CA LYS A 120 -2.93 8.12 26.29
C LYS A 120 -2.01 9.13 25.62
N THR A 121 -2.30 10.39 25.85
CA THR A 121 -1.54 11.50 25.30
C THR A 121 -1.10 12.42 26.44
N HIS A 122 0.07 13.03 26.31
CA HIS A 122 0.51 14.13 27.14
C HIS A 122 0.93 15.31 26.26
N VAL A 123 1.01 16.48 26.82
CA VAL A 123 1.57 17.67 26.14
C VAL A 123 3.02 17.76 26.53
N ASN A 124 3.93 17.76 25.56
CA ASN A 124 5.37 17.93 25.81
C ASN A 124 5.70 19.40 26.14
N ASP A 125 6.94 19.66 26.50
CA ASP A 125 7.44 21.01 26.87
C ASP A 125 7.27 22.05 25.76
N ASP A 126 7.15 21.61 24.50
CA ASP A 126 6.92 22.46 23.32
C ASP A 126 5.42 22.74 23.07
N GLY A 127 4.52 22.28 23.94
CA GLY A 127 3.08 22.44 23.79
C GLY A 127 2.43 21.51 22.74
N VAL A 128 3.17 20.50 22.24
CA VAL A 128 2.68 19.54 21.26
C VAL A 128 2.09 18.32 21.97
N LEU A 129 0.94 17.87 21.48
CA LEU A 129 0.25 16.69 22.00
C LEU A 129 0.95 15.43 21.46
N VAL A 130 1.61 14.69 22.36
CA VAL A 130 2.34 13.46 22.04
C VAL A 130 1.58 12.26 22.56
N THR A 131 1.52 11.20 21.77
CA THR A 131 0.89 9.95 22.19
C THR A 131 1.91 9.04 22.86
N ASP A 132 1.65 8.66 24.10
CA ASP A 132 2.51 7.77 24.89
C ASP A 132 2.33 6.33 24.50
N TRP A 133 1.08 5.91 24.39
CA TRP A 133 0.73 4.55 24.02
C TRP A 133 -0.69 4.45 23.45
N TYR A 134 -0.88 3.34 22.71
CA TYR A 134 -2.19 2.86 22.26
C TYR A 134 -2.50 1.54 22.93
N ARG A 135 -3.75 1.33 23.28
CA ARG A 135 -4.28 0.04 23.73
C ARG A 135 -5.45 -0.38 22.86
N PHE A 136 -5.44 -1.62 22.42
CA PHE A 136 -6.53 -2.21 21.67
C PHE A 136 -6.85 -3.58 22.27
N LEU A 137 -8.00 -3.71 22.92
CA LEU A 137 -8.39 -4.90 23.65
C LEU A 137 -7.28 -5.35 24.63
N PHE A 138 -6.59 -6.44 24.31
CA PHE A 138 -5.54 -7.04 25.13
C PHE A 138 -4.12 -6.61 24.72
N TYR A 139 -4.00 -5.85 23.63
CA TYR A 139 -2.71 -5.43 23.10
C TYR A 139 -2.39 -4.01 23.54
N THR A 140 -1.16 -3.81 24.05
CA THR A 140 -0.63 -2.49 24.41
C THR A 140 0.58 -2.19 23.53
N PHE A 141 0.65 -0.98 22.99
CA PHE A 141 1.67 -0.50 22.06
C PHE A 141 2.33 0.74 22.67
N GLU A 142 3.48 0.56 23.29
CA GLU A 142 4.21 1.60 24.02
C GLU A 142 5.54 1.94 23.34
N GLY A 143 5.95 3.20 23.45
CA GLY A 143 7.17 3.73 22.86
C GLY A 143 7.15 3.73 21.33
N ASP A 144 8.23 4.19 20.72
CA ASP A 144 8.32 4.38 19.26
C ASP A 144 8.07 3.08 18.48
N LYS A 145 8.63 1.96 18.95
CA LYS A 145 8.42 0.65 18.34
C LYS A 145 6.97 0.20 18.43
N GLY A 146 6.33 0.40 19.59
CA GLY A 146 4.93 0.07 19.80
C GLY A 146 4.00 0.94 18.95
N ILE A 147 4.26 2.24 18.86
CA ILE A 147 3.51 3.18 18.01
C ILE A 147 3.64 2.80 16.53
N THR A 148 4.85 2.44 16.08
CA THR A 148 5.09 1.96 14.72
C THR A 148 4.32 0.67 14.43
N MET A 149 4.32 -0.29 15.34
CA MET A 149 3.52 -1.52 15.26
C MET A 149 2.03 -1.20 15.17
N PHE A 150 1.52 -0.32 16.03
CA PHE A 150 0.12 0.11 16.01
C PHE A 150 -0.25 0.71 14.65
N ASN A 151 0.55 1.63 14.13
CA ASN A 151 0.30 2.29 12.84
C ASN A 151 0.41 1.32 11.64
N SER A 152 1.10 0.18 11.78
CA SER A 152 1.14 -0.86 10.74
C SER A 152 -0.12 -1.73 10.69
N ILE A 153 -0.82 -1.85 11.81
CA ILE A 153 -2.01 -2.70 11.95
C ILE A 153 -3.30 -1.88 11.87
N PHE A 154 -3.24 -0.58 12.16
CA PHE A 154 -4.38 0.34 12.16
C PHE A 154 -4.21 1.44 11.10
N THR A 155 -5.32 1.79 10.46
CA THR A 155 -5.39 2.86 9.45
C THR A 155 -6.66 3.67 9.61
N SER A 156 -6.76 4.78 8.89
CA SER A 156 -7.99 5.56 8.81
C SER A 156 -8.85 5.08 7.66
N ASN A 157 -10.02 4.54 7.95
CA ASN A 157 -11.02 4.10 6.97
C ASN A 157 -12.23 5.05 7.02
N VAL A 158 -12.48 5.80 5.97
CA VAL A 158 -13.55 6.82 5.91
C VAL A 158 -13.46 7.79 7.12
N GLY A 159 -12.24 8.18 7.51
CA GLY A 159 -12.00 9.04 8.66
C GLY A 159 -12.07 8.34 10.03
N ILE A 160 -12.38 7.05 10.09
CA ILE A 160 -12.47 6.27 11.34
C ILE A 160 -11.19 5.45 11.51
N LYS A 161 -10.46 5.65 12.61
CA LYS A 161 -9.29 4.85 12.95
C LYS A 161 -9.73 3.42 13.28
N SER A 162 -9.32 2.44 12.48
CA SER A 162 -9.73 1.03 12.61
C SER A 162 -8.66 0.10 12.07
N LEU A 163 -8.88 -1.20 12.18
CA LEU A 163 -7.92 -2.20 11.69
C LEU A 163 -7.67 -2.06 10.19
N CYS A 164 -6.41 -2.17 9.79
CA CYS A 164 -5.99 -2.20 8.40
C CYS A 164 -6.33 -3.58 7.79
N THR A 165 -7.61 -3.78 7.46
CA THR A 165 -8.10 -5.01 6.82
C THR A 165 -8.14 -4.92 5.31
N SER A 166 -7.93 -3.71 4.77
CA SER A 166 -7.87 -3.40 3.34
C SER A 166 -8.99 -4.08 2.54
N VAL A 167 -8.67 -4.57 1.35
CA VAL A 167 -9.63 -5.24 0.44
C VAL A 167 -10.27 -6.46 1.08
N PHE A 168 -9.56 -7.22 1.92
CA PHE A 168 -10.10 -8.41 2.58
C PHE A 168 -11.27 -8.10 3.50
N GLY A 169 -11.15 -7.05 4.33
CA GLY A 169 -12.26 -6.58 5.16
C GLY A 169 -13.44 -6.10 4.31
N GLY A 170 -13.15 -5.34 3.24
CA GLY A 170 -14.16 -4.88 2.29
C GLY A 170 -14.92 -6.04 1.64
N LEU A 171 -14.22 -7.05 1.13
CA LEU A 171 -14.82 -8.26 0.58
C LEU A 171 -15.71 -8.99 1.61
N THR A 172 -15.21 -9.14 2.84
CA THR A 172 -15.96 -9.83 3.91
C THR A 172 -17.26 -9.11 4.22
N VAL A 173 -17.25 -7.78 4.38
CA VAL A 173 -18.45 -6.97 4.60
C VAL A 173 -19.39 -7.07 3.39
N GLY A 174 -18.88 -6.90 2.16
CA GLY A 174 -19.67 -6.98 0.94
C GLY A 174 -20.36 -8.32 0.74
N PHE A 175 -19.64 -9.43 0.95
CA PHE A 175 -20.23 -10.78 0.90
C PHE A 175 -21.26 -11.02 2.00
N THR A 176 -20.97 -10.56 3.23
CA THR A 176 -21.93 -10.66 4.33
C THR A 176 -23.23 -9.96 3.99
N VAL A 177 -23.16 -8.73 3.47
CA VAL A 177 -24.35 -7.98 3.04
C VAL A 177 -25.08 -8.69 1.90
N ALA A 178 -24.35 -9.22 0.92
CA ALA A 178 -24.96 -9.97 -0.18
C ALA A 178 -25.68 -11.23 0.31
N MET A 179 -25.10 -11.96 1.26
CA MET A 179 -25.76 -13.13 1.89
C MET A 179 -27.01 -12.71 2.64
N LEU A 180 -26.95 -11.65 3.46
CA LEU A 180 -28.11 -11.13 4.19
C LEU A 180 -29.20 -10.66 3.26
N TYR A 181 -28.86 -9.92 2.20
CA TYR A 181 -29.81 -9.48 1.19
C TYR A 181 -30.54 -10.67 0.55
N ASN A 182 -29.82 -11.65 0.02
CA ASN A 182 -30.41 -12.79 -0.66
C ASN A 182 -31.27 -13.65 0.27
N LYS A 183 -30.93 -13.70 1.57
CA LYS A 183 -31.70 -14.45 2.58
C LYS A 183 -32.96 -13.71 3.04
N PHE A 184 -32.90 -12.39 3.22
CA PHE A 184 -33.94 -11.63 3.94
C PHE A 184 -34.75 -10.68 3.06
N LYS A 185 -34.43 -10.51 1.77
CA LYS A 185 -35.14 -9.57 0.85
C LYS A 185 -36.66 -9.76 0.75
N ASN A 186 -37.17 -10.96 1.04
CA ASN A 186 -38.58 -11.30 0.97
C ASN A 186 -39.19 -11.54 2.37
N ILE A 187 -38.51 -11.16 3.45
CA ILE A 187 -39.01 -11.38 4.80
C ILE A 187 -40.29 -10.59 5.07
N GLN A 188 -41.26 -11.23 5.66
CA GLN A 188 -42.48 -10.57 6.15
C GLN A 188 -42.39 -10.50 7.68
N LEU A 189 -42.45 -9.31 8.24
CA LEU A 189 -42.41 -9.06 9.68
C LEU A 189 -43.84 -8.88 10.21
N PRO A 190 -44.10 -9.08 11.51
CA PRO A 190 -45.40 -8.83 12.15
C PRO A 190 -45.88 -7.40 11.85
N GLN A 191 -47.22 -7.20 11.84
CA GLN A 191 -47.86 -5.93 11.45
C GLN A 191 -47.29 -4.70 12.20
N ILE A 192 -46.97 -4.84 13.48
CA ILE A 192 -46.41 -3.77 14.33
C ILE A 192 -45.12 -3.19 13.75
N ILE A 193 -44.28 -4.02 13.14
CA ILE A 193 -43.00 -3.64 12.54
C ILE A 193 -42.98 -3.89 11.03
N GLY A 194 -44.17 -4.07 10.44
CA GLY A 194 -44.37 -4.38 9.01
C GLY A 194 -43.77 -3.36 8.04
N PHE A 195 -43.60 -2.10 8.49
CA PHE A 195 -42.86 -1.07 7.74
C PHE A 195 -41.46 -1.48 7.33
N PHE A 196 -40.77 -2.25 8.17
CA PHE A 196 -39.42 -2.73 7.95
C PHE A 196 -39.35 -4.05 7.16
N SER A 197 -40.48 -4.58 6.65
CA SER A 197 -40.49 -5.83 5.89
C SER A 197 -39.80 -5.74 4.55
N GLY A 198 -39.33 -6.89 4.05
CA GLY A 198 -38.70 -7.02 2.74
C GLY A 198 -37.33 -6.36 2.70
N ILE A 199 -37.03 -5.64 1.61
CA ILE A 199 -35.72 -5.02 1.37
C ILE A 199 -35.34 -3.95 2.42
N ARG A 200 -36.29 -3.33 3.07
CA ARG A 200 -36.06 -2.34 4.14
C ARG A 200 -35.45 -2.94 5.40
N PHE A 201 -35.58 -4.27 5.57
CA PHE A 201 -34.94 -4.99 6.67
C PHE A 201 -33.44 -5.17 6.50
N ILE A 202 -32.93 -5.09 5.28
CA ILE A 202 -31.51 -5.38 4.97
C ILE A 202 -30.54 -4.45 5.69
N PRO A 203 -30.69 -3.11 5.69
CA PRO A 203 -29.80 -2.24 6.46
C PRO A 203 -29.80 -2.58 7.96
N ILE A 204 -30.96 -2.92 8.52
CA ILE A 204 -31.10 -3.22 9.96
C ILE A 204 -30.38 -4.52 10.32
N VAL A 205 -30.61 -5.59 9.57
CA VAL A 205 -29.95 -6.87 9.83
C VAL A 205 -28.45 -6.78 9.54
N THR A 206 -28.03 -5.97 8.56
CA THR A 206 -26.62 -5.67 8.31
C THR A 206 -25.98 -5.00 9.51
N PHE A 207 -26.58 -3.93 10.04
CA PHE A 207 -26.11 -3.25 11.24
C PHE A 207 -25.88 -4.23 12.40
N MET A 208 -26.89 -5.06 12.69
CA MET A 208 -26.82 -6.05 13.77
C MET A 208 -25.72 -7.11 13.53
N THR A 209 -25.55 -7.53 12.28
CA THR A 209 -24.55 -8.56 11.93
C THR A 209 -23.11 -8.01 11.95
N MET A 210 -22.92 -6.72 11.69
CA MET A 210 -21.60 -6.10 11.76
C MET A 210 -21.06 -6.07 13.18
N ILE A 211 -21.90 -6.09 14.23
CA ILE A 211 -21.45 -6.12 15.63
C ILE A 211 -20.60 -7.38 15.92
N PRO A 212 -21.12 -8.60 15.80
CA PRO A 212 -20.31 -9.79 16.05
C PRO A 212 -19.17 -9.96 15.05
N LEU A 213 -19.35 -9.52 13.78
CA LEU A 213 -18.30 -9.60 12.79
C LEU A 213 -17.11 -8.67 13.13
N SER A 214 -17.39 -7.46 13.58
CA SER A 214 -16.35 -6.51 14.00
C SER A 214 -15.60 -7.00 15.24
N ILE A 215 -16.31 -7.57 16.21
CA ILE A 215 -15.69 -8.18 17.41
C ILE A 215 -14.77 -9.34 16.99
N LEU A 216 -15.23 -10.21 16.10
CA LEU A 216 -14.42 -11.34 15.60
C LEU A 216 -13.12 -10.83 14.94
N PHE A 217 -13.21 -9.82 14.07
CA PHE A 217 -12.03 -9.24 13.45
C PHE A 217 -11.12 -8.56 14.48
N SER A 218 -11.69 -7.88 15.47
CA SER A 218 -10.91 -7.25 16.55
C SER A 218 -10.12 -8.24 17.38
N LEU A 219 -10.60 -9.47 17.52
CA LEU A 219 -9.90 -10.53 18.23
C LEU A 219 -8.82 -11.23 17.40
N VAL A 220 -9.11 -11.47 16.11
CA VAL A 220 -8.26 -12.32 15.24
C VAL A 220 -7.23 -11.49 14.46
N TRP A 221 -7.64 -10.34 13.87
CA TRP A 221 -6.81 -9.60 12.93
C TRP A 221 -5.52 -9.02 13.52
N PRO A 222 -5.51 -8.48 14.76
CA PRO A 222 -4.26 -7.99 15.37
C PRO A 222 -3.21 -9.08 15.51
N ALA A 223 -3.61 -10.32 15.85
CA ALA A 223 -2.68 -11.44 15.94
C ALA A 223 -2.04 -11.77 14.58
N VAL A 224 -2.83 -11.72 13.49
CA VAL A 224 -2.32 -11.90 12.12
C VAL A 224 -1.36 -10.76 11.75
N GLY A 225 -1.75 -9.51 12.02
CA GLY A 225 -0.92 -8.34 11.73
C GLY A 225 0.40 -8.34 12.51
N LEU A 226 0.35 -8.65 13.81
CA LEU A 226 1.54 -8.79 14.66
C LEU A 226 2.44 -9.94 14.21
N GLY A 227 1.87 -11.08 13.87
CA GLY A 227 2.61 -12.22 13.35
C GLY A 227 3.40 -11.87 12.08
N LEU A 228 2.76 -11.16 11.16
CA LEU A 228 3.43 -10.68 9.93
C LEU A 228 4.48 -9.61 10.22
N PHE A 229 4.22 -8.71 11.16
CA PHE A 229 5.20 -7.72 11.60
C PHE A 229 6.47 -8.38 12.15
N TYR A 230 6.35 -9.33 13.07
CA TYR A 230 7.50 -10.05 13.61
C TYR A 230 8.19 -10.95 12.58
N PHE A 231 7.43 -11.53 11.66
CA PHE A 231 8.01 -12.29 10.57
C PHE A 231 8.84 -11.41 9.62
N GLY A 232 8.33 -10.22 9.27
CA GLY A 232 9.10 -9.23 8.51
C GLY A 232 10.38 -8.80 9.24
N GLN A 233 10.29 -8.63 10.56
CA GLN A 233 11.45 -8.32 11.41
C GLN A 233 12.51 -9.45 11.39
N ALA A 234 12.08 -10.70 11.50
CA ALA A 234 12.96 -11.86 11.42
C ALA A 234 13.63 -11.96 10.03
N LEU A 235 12.91 -11.61 8.96
CA LEU A 235 13.46 -11.59 7.61
C LEU A 235 14.56 -10.53 7.45
N GLY A 236 14.39 -9.35 8.06
CA GLY A 236 15.40 -8.29 8.06
C GLY A 236 16.71 -8.72 8.71
N SER A 237 16.67 -9.63 9.69
CA SER A 237 17.88 -10.17 10.32
C SER A 237 18.72 -11.07 9.42
N LEU A 238 18.18 -11.50 8.27
CA LEU A 238 18.91 -12.26 7.24
C LEU A 238 19.71 -11.34 6.29
N SER A 239 19.92 -10.08 6.62
CA SER A 239 20.74 -9.17 5.84
C SER A 239 22.18 -9.71 5.72
N GLY A 240 22.74 -9.68 4.49
CA GLY A 240 24.09 -10.21 4.21
C GLY A 240 24.12 -11.51 3.39
N TYR A 241 23.00 -12.16 3.13
CA TYR A 241 22.92 -13.39 2.32
C TYR A 241 22.59 -13.13 0.85
N GLY A 242 23.42 -12.33 0.14
CA GLY A 242 23.37 -12.23 -1.33
C GLY A 242 22.01 -11.86 -1.92
N GLY A 243 21.23 -10.99 -1.26
CA GLY A 243 19.95 -10.52 -1.77
C GLY A 243 18.76 -11.47 -1.54
N ILE A 244 18.94 -12.61 -0.86
CA ILE A 244 17.85 -13.55 -0.55
C ILE A 244 16.76 -12.89 0.29
N ASN A 245 17.12 -12.03 1.22
CA ASN A 245 16.20 -11.25 2.03
C ASN A 245 15.32 -10.32 1.17
N ALA A 246 15.90 -9.67 0.15
CA ALA A 246 15.16 -8.85 -0.80
C ALA A 246 14.21 -9.68 -1.66
N PHE A 247 14.67 -10.86 -2.14
CA PHE A 247 13.82 -11.82 -2.85
C PHE A 247 12.60 -12.20 -2.00
N LEU A 248 12.83 -12.67 -0.78
CA LEU A 248 11.76 -13.11 0.11
C LEU A 248 10.81 -11.97 0.47
N ASN A 249 11.35 -10.76 0.71
CA ASN A 249 10.53 -9.60 0.99
C ASN A 249 9.56 -9.28 -0.15
N ASP A 250 10.06 -9.18 -1.39
CA ASP A 250 9.20 -8.82 -2.53
C ASP A 250 8.24 -9.96 -2.91
N PHE A 251 8.70 -11.20 -2.91
CA PHE A 251 7.85 -12.36 -3.15
C PHE A 251 6.68 -12.44 -2.15
N ILE A 252 6.97 -12.31 -0.86
CA ILE A 252 5.95 -12.39 0.20
C ILE A 252 5.04 -11.15 0.17
N SER A 253 5.61 -9.95 0.01
CA SER A 253 4.82 -8.72 -0.11
C SER A 253 3.83 -8.79 -1.26
N ARG A 254 4.28 -9.25 -2.44
CA ARG A 254 3.39 -9.45 -3.60
C ARG A 254 2.34 -10.52 -3.34
N SER A 255 2.74 -11.63 -2.72
CA SER A 255 1.80 -12.70 -2.36
C SER A 255 0.73 -12.26 -1.39
N LEU A 256 1.05 -11.37 -0.46
CA LEU A 256 0.13 -10.79 0.53
C LEU A 256 -0.65 -9.58 0.00
N GLY A 257 -0.23 -8.99 -1.13
CA GLY A 257 -0.85 -7.81 -1.74
C GLY A 257 -2.37 -7.92 -1.93
N PRO A 258 -2.88 -9.00 -2.54
CA PRO A 258 -4.31 -9.19 -2.76
C PRO A 258 -5.16 -9.21 -1.48
N PHE A 259 -4.56 -9.58 -0.36
CA PHE A 259 -5.21 -9.61 0.95
C PHE A 259 -5.07 -8.29 1.72
N GLY A 260 -4.26 -7.35 1.22
CA GLY A 260 -3.93 -6.11 1.91
C GLY A 260 -3.03 -6.27 3.15
N LEU A 261 -2.47 -7.47 3.35
CA LEU A 261 -1.62 -7.80 4.50
C LEU A 261 -0.14 -7.40 4.32
N HIS A 262 0.25 -7.01 3.11
CA HIS A 262 1.62 -6.62 2.79
C HIS A 262 2.10 -5.42 3.60
N HIS A 263 1.21 -4.49 3.97
CA HIS A 263 1.56 -3.35 4.82
C HIS A 263 2.10 -3.77 6.20
N ALA A 264 1.43 -4.68 6.87
CA ALA A 264 1.88 -5.20 8.17
C ALA A 264 3.23 -5.93 8.04
N PHE A 265 3.45 -6.60 6.91
CA PHE A 265 4.66 -7.38 6.66
C PHE A 265 5.90 -6.51 6.40
N TYR A 266 5.83 -5.51 5.49
CA TYR A 266 7.02 -4.73 5.14
C TYR A 266 7.30 -3.54 6.07
N THR A 267 6.33 -3.13 6.88
CA THR A 267 6.47 -1.97 7.79
C THR A 267 7.72 -2.04 8.67
N PRO A 268 8.08 -3.17 9.32
CA PRO A 268 9.30 -3.23 10.12
C PRO A 268 10.56 -2.99 9.30
N LEU A 269 10.60 -3.42 8.03
CA LEU A 269 11.73 -3.22 7.14
C LEU A 269 11.84 -1.78 6.63
N TRP A 270 10.71 -1.11 6.43
CA TRP A 270 10.67 0.23 5.86
C TRP A 270 10.81 1.35 6.89
N TYR A 271 10.38 1.13 8.15
CA TYR A 271 10.21 2.19 9.14
C TYR A 271 10.88 1.92 10.50
N THR A 272 11.58 0.80 10.67
CA THR A 272 12.30 0.52 11.92
C THR A 272 13.78 0.22 11.67
N ALA A 273 14.57 0.21 12.73
CA ALA A 273 16.00 -0.13 12.70
C ALA A 273 16.31 -1.49 12.05
N VAL A 274 15.33 -2.38 11.90
CA VAL A 274 15.50 -3.67 11.21
C VAL A 274 15.82 -3.51 9.73
N GLY A 275 15.27 -2.48 9.08
CA GLY A 275 15.57 -2.15 7.68
C GLY A 275 16.82 -1.29 7.50
N GLY A 276 17.52 -1.01 8.58
CA GLY A 276 18.72 -0.18 8.62
C GLY A 276 18.55 1.01 9.55
N GLN A 277 19.69 1.57 10.00
CA GLN A 277 19.72 2.74 10.86
C GLN A 277 20.92 3.62 10.53
N VAL A 278 20.68 4.92 10.41
CA VAL A 278 21.73 5.95 10.32
C VAL A 278 21.70 6.75 11.61
N ASP A 279 22.80 6.71 12.36
CA ASP A 279 22.98 7.52 13.56
C ASP A 279 23.38 8.94 13.15
N LEU A 280 22.52 9.90 13.38
CA LEU A 280 22.70 11.31 13.02
C LEU A 280 23.74 12.01 13.92
N THR A 281 24.04 11.44 15.08
CA THR A 281 25.05 11.98 16.01
C THR A 281 26.45 11.50 15.66
N ALA A 282 26.56 10.44 14.86
CA ALA A 282 27.84 9.94 14.40
C ALA A 282 28.48 10.89 13.37
N ASN A 283 29.80 10.88 13.30
CA ASN A 283 30.53 11.62 12.28
C ASN A 283 30.20 11.07 10.90
N PHE A 284 30.00 11.97 9.94
CA PHE A 284 29.92 11.60 8.54
C PHE A 284 31.28 11.13 8.07
N ILE A 285 31.40 9.87 7.66
CA ILE A 285 32.60 9.26 7.13
C ILE A 285 32.30 8.76 5.72
N PHE A 286 33.07 9.22 4.75
CA PHE A 286 32.99 8.77 3.38
C PHE A 286 34.34 8.13 2.98
N ASP A 287 34.30 6.88 2.56
CA ASP A 287 35.49 6.09 2.18
C ASP A 287 36.62 6.11 3.22
N GLY A 288 36.26 6.12 4.50
CA GLY A 288 37.21 6.21 5.62
C GLY A 288 37.69 7.63 5.97
N HIS A 289 37.21 8.65 5.26
CA HIS A 289 37.60 10.05 5.46
C HIS A 289 36.43 10.91 5.96
N ALA A 290 36.71 11.82 6.90
CA ALA A 290 35.74 12.69 7.54
C ALA A 290 35.74 14.13 6.98
N TYR A 291 35.97 14.29 5.67
CA TYR A 291 36.08 15.61 5.04
C TYR A 291 34.99 15.84 4.00
N ILE A 292 34.36 17.01 4.05
CA ILE A 292 33.31 17.44 3.11
C ILE A 292 33.74 18.80 2.55
N SER A 293 33.57 19.02 1.26
CA SER A 293 33.70 20.34 0.65
C SER A 293 32.37 20.80 0.11
N LEU A 294 31.88 21.94 0.54
CA LEU A 294 30.68 22.58 0.09
C LEU A 294 31.01 24.01 -0.35
N ASP A 295 30.67 24.41 -1.58
CA ASP A 295 30.94 25.74 -2.13
C ASP A 295 32.37 26.23 -1.93
N GLY A 296 33.35 25.31 -1.99
CA GLY A 296 34.79 25.62 -1.83
C GLY A 296 35.28 25.76 -0.39
N VAL A 297 34.41 25.53 0.59
CA VAL A 297 34.76 25.49 2.01
C VAL A 297 34.86 24.05 2.48
N SER A 298 35.99 23.69 3.08
CA SER A 298 36.23 22.35 3.60
C SER A 298 35.83 22.22 5.07
N TYR A 299 35.12 21.18 5.39
CA TYR A 299 34.60 20.87 6.72
C TYR A 299 35.18 19.50 7.15
N ALA A 300 35.68 19.39 8.37
CA ALA A 300 36.21 18.15 8.93
C ALA A 300 35.44 17.71 10.16
N ASN A 301 35.27 16.40 10.32
CA ASN A 301 34.59 15.78 11.46
C ASN A 301 33.19 16.26 11.74
N TYR A 302 32.43 16.56 10.68
CA TYR A 302 31.01 16.93 10.80
C TYR A 302 30.18 15.70 11.10
N THR A 303 29.20 15.84 12.02
CA THR A 303 28.18 14.83 12.23
C THR A 303 27.16 14.89 11.09
N TRP A 304 26.41 13.80 10.92
CA TRP A 304 25.27 13.79 9.98
C TRP A 304 24.28 14.94 10.23
N THR A 305 24.00 15.26 11.50
CA THR A 305 23.12 16.38 11.87
C THR A 305 23.69 17.72 11.39
N GLN A 306 24.97 17.94 11.56
CA GLN A 306 25.63 19.18 11.11
C GLN A 306 25.67 19.28 9.58
N LEU A 307 25.91 18.16 8.88
CA LEU A 307 25.82 18.09 7.43
C LEU A 307 24.40 18.46 6.95
N CYS A 308 23.38 17.91 7.57
CA CYS A 308 21.99 18.23 7.26
C CYS A 308 21.68 19.71 7.45
N ALA A 309 22.15 20.30 8.54
CA ALA A 309 21.97 21.73 8.81
C ALA A 309 22.63 22.62 7.75
N LEU A 310 23.87 22.27 7.30
CA LEU A 310 24.54 22.95 6.20
C LEU A 310 23.76 22.88 4.88
N LEU A 311 23.05 21.77 4.65
CA LEU A 311 22.24 21.54 3.45
C LEU A 311 20.85 22.17 3.53
N GLY A 312 20.53 22.86 4.64
CA GLY A 312 19.23 23.49 4.88
C GLY A 312 18.14 22.49 5.31
N TYR A 313 18.52 21.31 5.79
CA TYR A 313 17.59 20.36 6.39
C TYR A 313 17.49 20.60 7.89
N ASN A 314 16.31 21.05 8.34
CA ASN A 314 16.02 21.16 9.77
C ASN A 314 15.56 19.79 10.30
N ILE A 315 16.50 19.03 10.83
CA ILE A 315 16.20 17.83 11.61
C ILE A 315 15.89 18.28 13.03
N PRO A 316 14.74 17.89 13.63
CA PRO A 316 14.47 18.20 15.02
C PRO A 316 15.61 17.72 15.93
N SER A 317 16.02 18.53 16.89
CA SER A 317 17.11 18.22 17.82
C SER A 317 16.87 16.95 18.64
N THR A 318 15.63 16.51 18.73
CA THR A 318 15.21 15.26 19.38
C THR A 318 15.43 14.02 18.50
N THR A 319 15.68 14.18 17.20
CA THR A 319 15.89 13.07 16.28
C THR A 319 17.37 12.68 16.25
N THR A 320 17.70 11.57 16.88
CA THR A 320 19.09 11.07 16.97
C THR A 320 19.43 10.07 15.86
N SER A 321 18.43 9.48 15.21
CA SER A 321 18.67 8.49 14.14
C SER A 321 17.55 8.48 13.12
N ILE A 322 17.88 8.07 11.88
CA ILE A 322 16.93 7.73 10.81
C ILE A 322 16.89 6.23 10.70
N GLN A 323 15.70 5.66 10.73
CA GLN A 323 15.49 4.22 10.77
C GLN A 323 14.58 3.75 9.65
N GLY A 324 14.89 2.57 9.10
CA GLY A 324 14.12 1.90 8.06
C GLY A 324 14.55 2.25 6.65
N ASP A 325 14.49 1.25 5.78
CA ASP A 325 14.99 1.31 4.41
C ASP A 325 14.40 2.46 3.59
N GLN A 326 13.09 2.72 3.72
CA GLN A 326 12.43 3.82 3.01
C GLN A 326 12.88 5.19 3.50
N GLN A 327 13.03 5.38 4.81
CA GLN A 327 13.43 6.65 5.38
C GLN A 327 14.88 6.97 5.04
N ILE A 328 15.76 5.96 5.09
CA ILE A 328 17.17 6.09 4.72
C ILE A 328 17.28 6.39 3.22
N TRP A 329 16.52 5.69 2.37
CA TRP A 329 16.50 5.93 0.94
C TRP A 329 16.06 7.36 0.59
N MET A 330 15.00 7.85 1.21
CA MET A 330 14.54 9.25 1.04
C MET A 330 15.57 10.25 1.55
N PHE A 331 16.20 9.96 2.67
CA PHE A 331 17.25 10.80 3.26
C PHE A 331 18.46 10.91 2.32
N PHE A 332 18.93 9.79 1.78
CA PHE A 332 20.06 9.78 0.85
C PHE A 332 19.73 10.44 -0.48
N GLN A 333 18.51 10.27 -1.00
CA GLN A 333 18.05 10.97 -2.20
C GLN A 333 18.06 12.49 -2.01
N ASN A 334 17.63 12.96 -0.86
CA ASN A 334 17.63 14.37 -0.52
C ASN A 334 19.05 14.95 -0.44
N ILE A 335 19.99 14.20 0.14
CA ILE A 335 21.42 14.61 0.22
C ILE A 335 22.04 14.58 -1.16
N ALA A 336 21.88 13.51 -1.92
CA ALA A 336 22.46 13.35 -3.25
C ALA A 336 21.92 14.38 -4.27
N GLY A 337 20.71 14.89 -4.06
CA GLY A 337 20.14 15.99 -4.84
C GLY A 337 20.87 17.34 -4.71
N LYS A 338 21.71 17.49 -3.65
CA LYS A 338 22.56 18.67 -3.45
C LYS A 338 23.92 18.46 -4.10
N GLN A 339 24.54 19.52 -4.56
CA GLN A 339 25.87 19.45 -5.17
C GLN A 339 26.96 19.42 -4.07
N ILE A 340 27.15 18.27 -3.45
CA ILE A 340 28.13 18.05 -2.42
C ILE A 340 29.34 17.34 -3.01
N TRP A 341 30.53 17.81 -2.68
CA TRP A 341 31.79 17.20 -3.05
C TRP A 341 32.48 16.67 -1.81
N VAL A 342 33.02 15.49 -1.86
CA VAL A 342 33.71 14.83 -0.77
C VAL A 342 35.18 14.63 -1.16
N ALA A 343 36.08 14.92 -0.27
CA ALA A 343 37.49 14.68 -0.53
C ALA A 343 37.81 13.18 -0.44
N ASP A 344 38.42 12.64 -1.47
CA ASP A 344 38.88 11.25 -1.56
C ASP A 344 40.26 11.04 -0.87
N SER A 345 40.75 12.02 -0.11
CA SER A 345 42.05 11.96 0.56
C SER A 345 42.01 12.48 2.00
N ALA A 346 42.91 11.97 2.83
CA ALA A 346 43.01 12.31 4.26
C ALA A 346 43.39 13.78 4.56
N SER A 347 43.67 14.58 3.55
CA SER A 347 44.03 15.99 3.72
C SER A 347 43.41 16.87 2.65
N PRO A 348 42.50 17.81 3.02
CA PRO A 348 41.78 18.67 2.05
C PRO A 348 42.62 19.81 1.49
N ALA A 349 43.89 19.95 1.85
CA ALA A 349 44.65 21.18 1.62
C ALA A 349 45.33 21.26 0.26
N ALA A 350 45.32 20.23 -0.58
CA ALA A 350 46.29 20.22 -1.69
C ALA A 350 45.69 20.08 -3.11
N ASP A 351 44.51 19.50 -3.32
CA ASP A 351 44.10 19.28 -4.72
C ASP A 351 42.60 19.19 -4.90
N THR A 352 42.03 20.14 -5.64
CA THR A 352 40.65 20.10 -6.13
C THR A 352 40.40 18.95 -7.11
N ALA A 353 41.44 18.24 -7.53
CA ALA A 353 41.37 17.11 -8.45
C ALA A 353 40.90 15.82 -7.79
N SER A 354 40.88 15.73 -6.45
CA SER A 354 40.44 14.54 -5.67
C SER A 354 39.03 14.67 -5.09
N LEU A 355 38.23 15.63 -5.53
CA LEU A 355 36.85 15.79 -5.07
C LEU A 355 35.92 14.88 -5.84
N VAL A 356 35.26 13.97 -5.16
CA VAL A 356 34.23 13.10 -5.71
C VAL A 356 32.87 13.69 -5.39
N ARG A 357 32.01 13.87 -6.43
CA ARG A 357 30.63 14.30 -6.22
C ARG A 357 29.85 13.24 -5.46
N LEU A 358 29.18 13.65 -4.40
CA LEU A 358 28.33 12.76 -3.63
C LEU A 358 27.08 12.42 -4.46
N THR A 359 26.98 11.17 -4.89
CA THR A 359 25.83 10.59 -5.57
C THR A 359 25.11 9.63 -4.64
N PHE A 360 23.87 9.25 -4.98
CA PHE A 360 23.14 8.28 -4.19
C PHE A 360 23.91 6.95 -4.05
N ASP A 361 24.48 6.47 -5.14
CA ASP A 361 25.19 5.18 -5.14
C ASP A 361 26.45 5.21 -4.26
N ASN A 362 27.30 6.23 -4.40
CA ASN A 362 28.49 6.31 -3.59
C ASN A 362 28.20 6.65 -2.11
N LEU A 363 27.11 7.38 -1.83
CA LEU A 363 26.64 7.61 -0.46
C LEU A 363 26.22 6.30 0.21
N SER A 364 25.51 5.45 -0.51
CA SER A 364 25.08 4.14 -0.03
C SER A 364 26.24 3.17 0.21
N LEU A 365 27.24 3.16 -0.69
CA LEU A 365 28.35 2.20 -0.65
C LEU A 365 29.52 2.64 0.25
N LYS A 366 29.82 3.94 0.28
CA LYS A 366 31.07 4.45 0.86
C LYS A 366 30.94 5.10 2.24
N THR A 367 29.72 5.25 2.76
CA THR A 367 29.55 5.91 4.08
C THR A 367 29.91 5.06 5.29
N GLY A 368 30.39 3.83 5.09
CA GLY A 368 30.79 2.95 6.19
C GLY A 368 29.67 2.46 7.09
N LEU A 369 28.44 2.69 6.72
CA LEU A 369 27.25 2.23 7.44
C LEU A 369 27.10 0.72 7.21
N LYS A 370 27.73 -0.09 8.04
CA LYS A 370 27.70 -1.55 7.92
C LYS A 370 26.28 -2.07 7.88
N GLY A 371 25.94 -2.78 6.81
CA GLY A 371 24.64 -3.44 6.63
C GLY A 371 23.49 -2.54 6.20
N VAL A 372 23.74 -1.26 5.91
CA VAL A 372 22.74 -0.35 5.38
C VAL A 372 22.92 -0.21 3.87
N PHE A 373 22.10 -0.92 3.12
CA PHE A 373 21.96 -0.74 1.69
C PHE A 373 20.63 0.01 1.47
N ALA A 374 20.71 1.30 1.17
CA ALA A 374 19.52 2.12 1.02
C ALA A 374 18.67 1.66 -0.17
N GLY A 375 17.43 1.29 0.09
CA GLY A 375 16.49 0.83 -0.92
C GLY A 375 16.55 -0.68 -1.21
N GLN A 376 17.22 -1.49 -0.39
CA GLN A 376 17.32 -2.94 -0.63
C GLN A 376 15.95 -3.65 -0.67
N TYR A 377 14.96 -3.13 0.04
CA TYR A 377 13.59 -3.66 0.06
C TYR A 377 12.63 -2.89 -0.87
N MET A 378 13.13 -1.90 -1.61
CA MET A 378 12.34 -1.06 -2.49
C MET A 378 12.79 -1.11 -3.95
N SER A 379 14.10 -1.17 -4.21
CA SER A 379 14.68 -0.96 -5.55
C SER A 379 14.18 -1.97 -6.58
N GLY A 380 13.97 -3.23 -6.18
CA GLY A 380 13.46 -4.29 -7.06
C GLY A 380 12.07 -4.02 -7.64
N ARG A 381 11.27 -3.19 -6.98
CA ARG A 381 9.93 -2.84 -7.46
C ARG A 381 9.94 -1.95 -8.69
N TYR A 382 10.97 -1.10 -8.85
CA TYR A 382 11.05 -0.17 -9.99
C TYR A 382 11.11 -0.89 -11.33
N SER A 383 11.91 -1.94 -11.47
CA SER A 383 11.99 -2.71 -12.71
C SER A 383 10.67 -3.39 -13.06
N ILE A 384 9.93 -3.87 -12.08
CA ILE A 384 8.62 -4.49 -12.29
C ILE A 384 7.56 -3.45 -12.70
N MET A 385 7.45 -2.35 -11.95
CA MET A 385 6.39 -1.36 -12.19
C MET A 385 6.63 -0.54 -13.46
N MET A 386 7.89 -0.28 -13.83
CA MET A 386 8.24 0.54 -14.99
C MET A 386 8.39 -0.25 -16.29
N PHE A 387 8.75 -1.53 -16.22
CA PHE A 387 9.06 -2.31 -17.43
C PHE A 387 8.24 -3.59 -17.54
N ALA A 388 8.25 -4.47 -16.51
CA ALA A 388 7.63 -5.78 -16.62
C ALA A 388 6.10 -5.68 -16.74
N LEU A 389 5.44 -4.88 -15.91
CA LEU A 389 3.98 -4.70 -15.95
C LEU A 389 3.51 -3.97 -17.20
N PRO A 390 4.12 -2.87 -17.67
CA PRO A 390 3.80 -2.30 -18.99
C PRO A 390 4.00 -3.27 -20.14
N ALA A 391 5.05 -4.11 -20.12
CA ALA A 391 5.25 -5.15 -21.13
C ALA A 391 4.15 -6.23 -21.07
N ALA A 392 3.76 -6.65 -19.88
CA ALA A 392 2.63 -7.56 -19.69
C ALA A 392 1.32 -6.96 -20.21
N ALA A 393 1.08 -5.66 -19.94
CA ALA A 393 -0.08 -4.94 -20.47
C ALA A 393 -0.08 -4.91 -22.01
N ALA A 394 1.07 -4.66 -22.64
CA ALA A 394 1.22 -4.71 -24.09
C ALA A 394 0.89 -6.11 -24.63
N ALA A 395 1.39 -7.16 -24.00
CA ALA A 395 1.08 -8.55 -24.37
C ALA A 395 -0.43 -8.84 -24.24
N MET A 396 -1.08 -8.38 -23.14
CA MET A 396 -2.53 -8.51 -22.96
C MET A 396 -3.29 -7.82 -24.10
N VAL A 397 -2.91 -6.59 -24.47
CA VAL A 397 -3.57 -5.86 -25.58
C VAL A 397 -3.40 -6.60 -26.92
N LEU A 398 -2.24 -7.19 -27.17
CA LEU A 398 -1.99 -7.96 -28.40
C LEU A 398 -2.84 -9.22 -28.48
N THR A 399 -3.17 -9.85 -27.37
CA THR A 399 -3.96 -11.09 -27.32
C THR A 399 -5.47 -10.85 -27.39
N ILE A 400 -5.96 -9.60 -27.23
CA ILE A 400 -7.38 -9.30 -27.32
C ILE A 400 -7.89 -9.54 -28.75
N PRO A 401 -8.95 -10.34 -28.95
CA PRO A 401 -9.56 -10.57 -30.27
C PRO A 401 -10.00 -9.25 -30.93
N LYS A 402 -9.88 -9.18 -32.26
CA LYS A 402 -10.32 -8.01 -33.02
C LYS A 402 -11.85 -7.89 -32.92
N GLY A 403 -12.33 -6.70 -32.50
CA GLY A 403 -13.77 -6.40 -32.32
C GLY A 403 -13.98 -5.06 -31.62
N GLU A 404 -15.22 -4.64 -31.44
CA GLU A 404 -15.58 -3.35 -30.83
C GLU A 404 -15.06 -3.22 -29.37
N ASN A 405 -15.11 -4.31 -28.62
CA ASN A 405 -14.65 -4.33 -27.23
C ASN A 405 -13.13 -4.19 -27.08
N ARG A 406 -12.36 -4.41 -28.16
CA ARG A 406 -10.90 -4.31 -28.12
C ARG A 406 -10.42 -2.89 -27.77
N LYS A 407 -11.05 -1.86 -28.33
CA LYS A 407 -10.66 -0.47 -28.07
C LYS A 407 -10.85 -0.12 -26.59
N VAL A 408 -11.99 -0.50 -26.01
CA VAL A 408 -12.30 -0.24 -24.59
C VAL A 408 -11.36 -1.01 -23.68
N ALA A 409 -11.18 -2.31 -23.89
CA ALA A 409 -10.29 -3.14 -23.08
C ALA A 409 -8.84 -2.67 -23.18
N SER A 410 -8.36 -2.33 -24.38
CA SER A 410 -7.01 -1.81 -24.58
C SER A 410 -6.79 -0.49 -23.88
N SER A 411 -7.75 0.44 -23.89
CA SER A 411 -7.61 1.74 -23.20
C SER A 411 -7.51 1.56 -21.69
N ILE A 412 -8.28 0.66 -21.09
CA ILE A 412 -8.21 0.36 -19.65
C ILE A 412 -6.85 -0.24 -19.27
N ILE A 413 -6.39 -1.23 -20.03
CA ILE A 413 -5.11 -1.90 -19.77
C ILE A 413 -3.93 -0.93 -19.94
N LEU A 414 -3.93 -0.11 -20.99
CA LEU A 414 -2.86 0.87 -21.23
C LEU A 414 -2.88 2.00 -20.20
N SER A 415 -4.06 2.43 -19.75
CA SER A 415 -4.17 3.41 -18.65
C SER A 415 -3.60 2.84 -17.34
N ALA A 416 -3.89 1.56 -17.03
CA ALA A 416 -3.32 0.89 -15.87
C ALA A 416 -1.80 0.73 -15.98
N ALA A 417 -1.28 0.44 -17.19
CA ALA A 417 0.15 0.38 -17.45
C ALA A 417 0.85 1.73 -17.26
N LEU A 418 0.23 2.82 -17.75
CA LEU A 418 0.74 4.16 -17.56
C LEU A 418 0.74 4.55 -16.07
N THR A 419 -0.28 4.17 -15.33
CA THR A 419 -0.33 4.37 -13.88
C THR A 419 0.79 3.62 -13.18
N SER A 420 1.01 2.35 -13.50
CA SER A 420 2.13 1.56 -12.96
C SER A 420 3.47 2.24 -13.23
N PHE A 421 3.71 2.67 -14.47
CA PHE A 421 4.94 3.32 -14.89
C PHE A 421 5.20 4.66 -14.19
N LEU A 422 4.19 5.53 -14.11
CA LEU A 422 4.35 6.90 -13.60
C LEU A 422 4.29 7.00 -12.07
N THR A 423 3.47 6.17 -11.43
CA THR A 423 3.17 6.33 -10.00
C THR A 423 3.60 5.14 -9.16
N GLY A 424 3.98 4.03 -9.78
CA GLY A 424 4.32 2.80 -9.08
C GLY A 424 3.13 2.01 -8.53
N ILE A 425 1.89 2.44 -8.84
CA ILE A 425 0.67 1.75 -8.42
C ILE A 425 0.40 0.61 -9.39
N THR A 426 0.66 -0.61 -8.95
CA THR A 426 0.65 -1.82 -9.79
C THR A 426 -0.66 -2.60 -9.74
N GLU A 427 -1.45 -2.39 -8.69
CA GLU A 427 -2.68 -3.11 -8.39
C GLU A 427 -3.70 -3.14 -9.55
N PRO A 428 -3.91 -2.05 -10.32
CA PRO A 428 -4.84 -2.07 -11.43
C PRO A 428 -4.53 -3.12 -12.49
N LEU A 429 -3.24 -3.34 -12.76
CA LEU A 429 -2.78 -4.39 -13.68
C LEU A 429 -2.76 -5.75 -13.01
N GLU A 430 -2.18 -5.85 -11.84
CA GLU A 430 -2.03 -7.10 -11.10
C GLU A 430 -3.37 -7.77 -10.84
N PHE A 431 -4.39 -7.02 -10.45
CA PHE A 431 -5.72 -7.57 -10.19
C PHE A 431 -6.41 -8.07 -11.45
N THR A 432 -6.09 -7.54 -12.64
CA THR A 432 -6.67 -8.06 -13.88
C THR A 432 -6.30 -9.52 -14.12
N PHE A 433 -5.04 -9.90 -13.91
CA PHE A 433 -4.60 -11.29 -14.10
C PHE A 433 -4.66 -12.13 -12.82
N LEU A 434 -4.63 -11.53 -11.64
CA LEU A 434 -4.82 -12.25 -10.38
C LEU A 434 -6.14 -13.04 -10.38
N PHE A 435 -7.25 -12.39 -10.74
CA PHE A 435 -8.57 -13.00 -10.71
C PHE A 435 -8.82 -13.93 -11.91
N LEU A 436 -8.16 -13.70 -13.04
CA LEU A 436 -8.29 -14.54 -14.23
C LEU A 436 -7.41 -15.79 -14.16
N ALA A 437 -6.20 -15.65 -13.66
CA ALA A 437 -5.19 -16.70 -13.61
C ALA A 437 -4.36 -16.62 -12.31
N PRO A 438 -4.89 -17.01 -11.15
CA PRO A 438 -4.19 -16.93 -9.87
C PRO A 438 -2.82 -17.61 -9.86
N TRP A 439 -2.67 -18.72 -10.58
CA TRP A 439 -1.41 -19.42 -10.73
C TRP A 439 -0.32 -18.58 -11.43
N LEU A 440 -0.72 -17.71 -12.38
CA LEU A 440 0.19 -16.78 -13.05
C LEU A 440 0.65 -15.70 -12.05
N TYR A 441 -0.26 -15.24 -11.18
CA TYR A 441 0.08 -14.24 -10.17
C TYR A 441 1.08 -14.80 -9.14
N TRP A 442 0.75 -15.87 -8.45
CA TRP A 442 1.62 -16.42 -7.40
C TRP A 442 2.79 -17.25 -7.92
N GLY A 443 2.58 -18.06 -8.97
CA GLY A 443 3.60 -18.98 -9.49
C GLY A 443 4.62 -18.31 -10.40
N PHE A 444 4.29 -17.19 -11.02
CA PHE A 444 5.19 -16.49 -11.93
C PHE A 444 5.46 -15.05 -11.50
N HIS A 445 4.44 -14.20 -11.43
CA HIS A 445 4.61 -12.76 -11.19
C HIS A 445 5.28 -12.48 -9.82
N ALA A 446 4.77 -13.02 -8.72
CA ALA A 446 5.34 -12.82 -7.39
C ALA A 446 6.79 -13.36 -7.30
N VAL A 447 7.07 -14.50 -7.94
CA VAL A 447 8.43 -15.07 -8.02
C VAL A 447 9.36 -14.16 -8.80
N MET A 448 8.92 -13.64 -9.96
CA MET A 448 9.71 -12.70 -10.77
C MET A 448 9.98 -11.39 -10.04
N CYS A 449 9.03 -10.87 -9.24
CA CYS A 449 9.24 -9.73 -8.37
C CYS A 449 10.35 -9.99 -7.35
N GLY A 450 10.35 -11.17 -6.71
CA GLY A 450 11.42 -11.58 -5.82
C GLY A 450 12.80 -11.64 -6.50
N PHE A 451 12.89 -12.24 -7.68
CA PHE A 451 14.15 -12.25 -8.46
C PHE A 451 14.59 -10.85 -8.86
N SER A 452 13.65 -9.98 -9.26
CA SER A 452 13.98 -8.58 -9.57
C SER A 452 14.62 -7.88 -8.38
N ALA A 453 14.05 -8.02 -7.18
CA ALA A 453 14.60 -7.43 -5.96
C ALA A 453 15.98 -8.00 -5.63
N MET A 454 16.16 -9.31 -5.75
CA MET A 454 17.45 -9.96 -5.52
C MET A 454 18.53 -9.46 -6.49
N PHE A 455 18.22 -9.39 -7.79
CA PHE A 455 19.17 -8.91 -8.79
C PHE A 455 19.56 -7.45 -8.59
N MET A 456 18.60 -6.60 -8.21
CA MET A 456 18.91 -5.20 -7.91
C MET A 456 19.88 -5.06 -6.73
N VAL A 457 19.77 -5.90 -5.71
CA VAL A 457 20.71 -5.90 -4.57
C VAL A 457 22.07 -6.49 -4.94
N ILE A 458 22.14 -7.47 -5.85
CA ILE A 458 23.42 -8.10 -6.28
C ILE A 458 24.19 -7.18 -7.23
N LEU A 459 23.47 -6.44 -8.10
CA LEU A 459 24.10 -5.60 -9.11
C LEU A 459 24.52 -4.22 -8.61
N HIS A 460 24.01 -3.81 -7.44
CA HIS A 460 24.34 -2.55 -6.80
C HIS A 460 25.58 -2.69 -5.92
#